data_a2655238364f9bbd465ee44bfc632f25
#
_entry.id   a2655238364f9bbd465ee44bfc632f25
#
_cell.length_a   1.000
_cell.length_b   1.000
_cell.length_c   1.000
_cell.angle_alpha   90.00
_cell.angle_beta   90.00
_cell.angle_gamma   90.00
#
_symmetry.space_group_name_H-M   'P 1'
#
loop_
_entity.id
_entity.type
_entity.pdbx_description
1 polymer ?
#
loop_
_entity_poly.entity_id
_entity_poly.type
_entity_poly.pdbx_seq_one_letter_code
_entity_poly.pdbx_strand_id
1 'polypeptide(L)'
;MFVFRTVVAAHLLYLCQASCYFSAELQGEYVMQTVTAGAHVQYSQVNITAEAIPMWGQCHQRQGDNVILFDSFNGTACMRCFHLKLHSANVLQVHTCPTCLDQCYLTEEAARHTCPTGDYFQRNYFKEITLFRTKELGGGNIRKIFCPITGQYTFMYDLYNQTDNRVECSPALSHLENCADRAGGPQLDVHFQGCSHQYNDVTFDCLGDWAGTDGQRFLALYDTSVLAGTDYRPQYRCALYKQDEQNGNVIIAFSSDSTCTTDLYNASYGHMTWNLTVVPSSPWPAQVTNSKCSFPYWSQGKWERFNINHNTLTYKDHTSFNTYTMRCVEAVDEGKLIVFSRNGCGEETYKCIQLKQRSRNVVEFQFGLTTSSFVNHSLCSDSNFLGNVWITQARLEGLQVSPCPVTGEYSGVIPDPNNVGLCARLASDQTHQEIMYFTVFDCDQQEVYEEREYQCLGQWEEDGVTYTYTQRKDFGTYECFVGSIVSNNDIYIKEAGEHCGRGINPKHMGMKLQTKGKQELNIRPPETTQPVTSWYVTSRPSSPTRPWKPITGAPPRHSASSKTSNSVGVLFLVTVTAILLGC
;
A
#
# COMPACT_ATOMS: atom_id res chain seq x y z
N MET A 1 -28.77 24.73 -43.27
CA MET A 1 -29.27 24.27 -41.95
C MET A 1 -28.79 22.85 -41.57
N PHE A 2 -28.53 21.98 -42.51
CA PHE A 2 -28.01 20.60 -42.24
C PHE A 2 -26.52 20.57 -41.87
N VAL A 3 -25.69 21.43 -42.45
CA VAL A 3 -24.24 21.47 -42.20
C VAL A 3 -23.91 21.98 -40.79
N PHE A 4 -24.71 22.89 -40.25
CA PHE A 4 -24.52 23.42 -38.89
C PHE A 4 -24.88 22.43 -37.79
N ARG A 5 -25.85 21.53 -38.04
CA ARG A 5 -26.23 20.46 -37.07
C ARG A 5 -25.20 19.34 -37.01
N THR A 6 -24.53 19.01 -38.12
CA THR A 6 -23.47 17.97 -38.12
C THR A 6 -22.19 18.44 -37.46
N VAL A 7 -21.84 19.73 -37.57
CA VAL A 7 -20.67 20.30 -36.90
C VAL A 7 -20.87 20.41 -35.38
N VAL A 8 -22.10 20.80 -34.94
CA VAL A 8 -22.42 20.83 -33.50
C VAL A 8 -22.49 19.42 -32.88
N ALA A 9 -23.03 18.44 -33.62
CA ALA A 9 -23.01 17.05 -33.15
C ALA A 9 -21.59 16.44 -33.09
N ALA A 10 -20.72 16.81 -34.05
CA ALA A 10 -19.31 16.37 -34.01
C ALA A 10 -18.50 17.05 -32.88
N HIS A 11 -18.82 18.31 -32.53
CA HIS A 11 -18.20 19.00 -31.38
C HIS A 11 -18.74 18.50 -30.05
N LEU A 12 -20.02 18.07 -29.95
CA LEU A 12 -20.58 17.50 -28.75
C LEU A 12 -20.10 16.04 -28.49
N LEU A 13 -19.74 15.32 -29.54
CA LEU A 13 -19.09 14.00 -29.39
C LEU A 13 -17.63 14.07 -28.94
N TYR A 14 -16.97 15.23 -29.07
CA TYR A 14 -15.59 15.44 -28.59
C TYR A 14 -15.53 15.84 -27.10
N LEU A 15 -16.67 16.15 -26.45
CA LEU A 15 -16.73 16.66 -25.09
C LEU A 15 -17.06 15.61 -24.01
N CYS A 16 -17.20 14.34 -24.39
CA CYS A 16 -17.44 13.25 -23.43
C CYS A 16 -16.25 12.29 -23.40
N GLN A 17 -15.02 12.79 -23.35
CA GLN A 17 -13.85 11.98 -22.97
C GLN A 17 -13.81 11.95 -21.45
N ALA A 18 -14.10 10.77 -20.87
CA ALA A 18 -13.82 10.55 -19.46
C ALA A 18 -12.32 10.78 -19.26
N SER A 19 -11.97 11.82 -18.52
CA SER A 19 -10.58 12.16 -18.25
C SER A 19 -9.94 11.03 -17.45
N CYS A 20 -8.74 10.69 -17.87
CA CYS A 20 -7.94 9.64 -17.31
C CYS A 20 -6.79 10.27 -16.52
N TYR A 21 -6.70 9.96 -15.21
CA TYR A 21 -5.65 10.52 -14.35
C TYR A 21 -4.93 9.43 -13.57
N PHE A 22 -3.64 9.66 -13.33
CA PHE A 22 -2.85 8.86 -12.40
C PHE A 22 -2.97 9.45 -11.00
N SER A 23 -3.26 8.60 -10.02
CA SER A 23 -3.29 9.01 -8.62
C SER A 23 -1.92 9.50 -8.14
N ALA A 24 -1.90 10.36 -7.12
CA ALA A 24 -0.68 10.96 -6.58
C ALA A 24 0.37 9.91 -6.17
N GLU A 25 -0.07 8.73 -5.72
CA GLU A 25 0.80 7.64 -5.30
C GLU A 25 1.62 7.04 -6.46
N LEU A 26 1.10 7.12 -7.69
CA LEU A 26 1.81 6.66 -8.89
C LEU A 26 2.73 7.74 -9.48
N GLN A 27 2.46 9.01 -9.20
CA GLN A 27 3.21 10.13 -9.78
C GLN A 27 4.61 10.25 -9.18
N GLY A 28 5.57 10.71 -10.01
CA GLY A 28 6.95 10.94 -9.60
C GLY A 28 7.96 10.59 -10.69
N GLU A 29 9.23 10.70 -10.35
CA GLU A 29 10.33 10.31 -11.22
C GLU A 29 10.78 8.88 -10.88
N TYR A 30 10.91 8.06 -11.92
CA TYR A 30 11.35 6.67 -11.82
C TYR A 30 12.51 6.40 -12.78
N VAL A 31 13.19 5.29 -12.55
CA VAL A 31 14.12 4.70 -13.51
C VAL A 31 13.74 3.27 -13.80
N MET A 32 14.01 2.84 -15.04
CA MET A 32 13.91 1.45 -15.45
C MET A 32 15.22 1.00 -16.09
N GLN A 33 15.53 -0.26 -15.95
CA GLN A 33 16.65 -0.86 -16.67
C GLN A 33 16.36 -0.91 -18.17
N THR A 34 17.34 -0.50 -18.97
CA THR A 34 17.34 -0.67 -20.43
C THR A 34 18.27 -1.80 -20.83
N VAL A 35 17.89 -2.55 -21.85
CA VAL A 35 18.74 -3.59 -22.43
C VAL A 35 19.88 -2.91 -23.19
N THR A 36 21.12 -3.19 -22.81
CA THR A 36 22.29 -2.74 -23.53
C THR A 36 23.08 -3.94 -24.07
N ALA A 37 23.57 -3.81 -25.29
CA ALA A 37 24.53 -4.74 -25.85
C ALA A 37 25.89 -4.50 -25.18
N GLY A 38 26.16 -5.22 -24.08
CA GLY A 38 27.41 -5.09 -23.32
C GLY A 38 27.22 -5.33 -21.84
N ALA A 39 28.29 -5.36 -21.06
CA ALA A 39 28.35 -5.75 -19.67
C ALA A 39 27.77 -4.73 -18.67
N HIS A 40 27.25 -3.58 -19.13
CA HIS A 40 26.78 -2.52 -18.26
C HIS A 40 25.25 -2.42 -18.22
N VAL A 41 24.69 -2.38 -17.01
CA VAL A 41 23.28 -2.03 -16.81
C VAL A 41 23.13 -0.51 -16.96
N GLN A 42 22.25 -0.11 -17.88
CA GLN A 42 21.88 1.30 -18.06
C GLN A 42 20.43 1.52 -17.63
N TYR A 43 20.14 2.75 -17.20
CA TYR A 43 18.83 3.15 -16.76
C TYR A 43 18.27 4.28 -17.61
N SER A 44 16.98 4.17 -17.95
CA SER A 44 16.21 5.27 -18.55
C SER A 44 15.28 5.87 -17.52
N GLN A 45 15.17 7.19 -17.53
CA GLN A 45 14.26 7.90 -16.69
C GLN A 45 12.82 7.77 -17.21
N VAL A 46 11.88 7.52 -16.32
CA VAL A 46 10.44 7.47 -16.57
C VAL A 46 9.76 8.46 -15.63
N ASN A 47 9.06 9.43 -16.18
CA ASN A 47 8.28 10.39 -15.39
C ASN A 47 6.80 10.03 -15.49
N ILE A 48 6.10 10.00 -14.35
CA ILE A 48 4.65 9.80 -14.28
C ILE A 48 4.04 11.06 -13.71
N THR A 49 3.27 11.76 -14.54
CA THR A 49 2.49 12.95 -14.17
C THR A 49 1.03 12.57 -13.90
N ALA A 50 0.20 13.53 -13.53
CA ALA A 50 -1.24 13.28 -13.36
C ALA A 50 -1.90 12.78 -14.67
N GLU A 51 -1.47 13.26 -15.83
CA GLU A 51 -2.14 13.04 -17.11
C GLU A 51 -1.38 12.11 -18.06
N ALA A 52 -0.10 11.83 -17.80
CA ALA A 52 0.74 11.13 -18.77
C ALA A 52 1.89 10.35 -18.15
N ILE A 53 2.33 9.33 -18.87
CA ILE A 53 3.69 8.78 -18.82
C ILE A 53 4.36 9.21 -20.13
N PRO A 54 5.07 10.35 -20.18
CA PRO A 54 5.50 10.99 -21.44
C PRO A 54 6.25 10.09 -22.40
N MET A 55 6.99 9.09 -21.87
CA MET A 55 7.69 8.08 -22.66
C MET A 55 6.72 7.15 -23.42
N TRP A 56 5.51 6.94 -22.88
CA TRP A 56 4.54 5.96 -23.42
C TRP A 56 3.24 6.58 -23.91
N GLY A 57 2.92 7.82 -23.49
CA GLY A 57 1.76 8.57 -23.97
C GLY A 57 0.93 9.21 -22.85
N GLN A 58 -0.14 9.87 -23.25
CA GLN A 58 -1.13 10.47 -22.36
C GLN A 58 -2.14 9.42 -21.89
N CYS A 59 -2.65 9.57 -20.69
CA CYS A 59 -3.72 8.73 -20.15
C CYS A 59 -4.99 8.91 -20.98
N HIS A 60 -5.45 7.84 -21.61
CA HIS A 60 -6.66 7.85 -22.43
C HIS A 60 -7.84 7.22 -21.69
N GLN A 61 -7.60 6.05 -21.09
CA GLN A 61 -8.62 5.34 -20.32
C GLN A 61 -7.96 4.52 -19.23
N ARG A 62 -8.56 4.49 -18.05
CA ARG A 62 -8.12 3.65 -16.94
C ARG A 62 -9.27 2.77 -16.44
N GLN A 63 -8.96 1.49 -16.18
CA GLN A 63 -9.88 0.52 -15.59
C GLN A 63 -9.14 -0.32 -14.55
N GLY A 64 -9.27 0.04 -13.28
CA GLY A 64 -8.49 -0.56 -12.19
C GLY A 64 -6.99 -0.27 -12.41
N ASP A 65 -6.19 -1.32 -12.41
CA ASP A 65 -4.74 -1.24 -12.64
C ASP A 65 -4.36 -1.19 -14.13
N ASN A 66 -5.32 -1.43 -15.05
CA ASN A 66 -5.09 -1.32 -16.48
C ASN A 66 -5.30 0.13 -16.95
N VAL A 67 -4.37 0.62 -17.76
CA VAL A 67 -4.42 1.94 -18.38
C VAL A 67 -4.12 1.83 -19.88
N ILE A 68 -4.95 2.48 -20.70
CA ILE A 68 -4.67 2.69 -22.12
C ILE A 68 -4.03 4.06 -22.26
N LEU A 69 -2.83 4.11 -22.79
CA LEU A 69 -2.11 5.33 -23.10
C LEU A 69 -2.24 5.65 -24.58
N PHE A 70 -2.45 6.92 -24.86
CA PHE A 70 -2.52 7.47 -26.22
C PHE A 70 -1.28 8.30 -26.52
N ASP A 71 -0.68 8.02 -27.67
CA ASP A 71 0.41 8.81 -28.25
C ASP A 71 0.11 9.11 -29.71
N SER A 72 0.71 10.16 -30.25
CA SER A 72 0.62 10.51 -31.67
C SER A 72 2.01 10.44 -32.30
N PHE A 73 2.27 9.35 -33.00
CA PHE A 73 3.52 9.18 -33.74
C PHE A 73 3.32 9.55 -35.22
N ASN A 74 4.01 10.60 -35.68
CA ASN A 74 3.89 11.10 -37.07
C ASN A 74 2.44 11.38 -37.52
N GLY A 75 1.59 11.87 -36.61
CA GLY A 75 0.19 12.17 -36.89
C GLY A 75 -0.74 10.94 -36.93
N THR A 76 -0.22 9.77 -36.63
CA THR A 76 -1.01 8.52 -36.53
C THR A 76 -1.26 8.20 -35.06
N ALA A 77 -2.52 7.89 -34.73
CA ALA A 77 -2.91 7.48 -33.38
C ALA A 77 -2.17 6.19 -32.97
N CYS A 78 -1.66 6.16 -31.76
CA CYS A 78 -0.96 5.02 -31.17
C CYS A 78 -1.51 4.77 -29.78
N MET A 79 -2.27 3.70 -29.61
CA MET A 79 -2.82 3.29 -28.32
C MET A 79 -2.14 2.02 -27.84
N ARG A 80 -1.82 1.97 -26.53
CA ARG A 80 -1.13 0.83 -25.90
C ARG A 80 -1.71 0.60 -24.50
N CYS A 81 -1.88 -0.67 -24.12
CA CYS A 81 -2.36 -1.02 -22.79
C CYS A 81 -1.20 -1.43 -21.88
N PHE A 82 -1.23 -0.89 -20.66
CA PHE A 82 -0.31 -1.20 -19.58
C PHE A 82 -1.10 -1.57 -18.32
N HIS A 83 -0.55 -2.48 -17.53
CA HIS A 83 -1.03 -2.79 -16.19
C HIS A 83 -0.02 -2.26 -15.19
N LEU A 84 -0.45 -1.37 -14.31
CA LEU A 84 0.40 -0.68 -13.34
C LEU A 84 0.09 -1.19 -11.94
N LYS A 85 1.06 -1.81 -11.30
CA LYS A 85 0.92 -2.32 -9.93
C LYS A 85 1.97 -1.73 -9.01
N LEU A 86 1.52 -0.89 -8.07
CA LEU A 86 2.38 -0.33 -7.04
C LEU A 86 2.61 -1.39 -5.95
N HIS A 87 3.85 -1.83 -5.78
CA HIS A 87 4.23 -2.83 -4.77
C HIS A 87 4.68 -2.19 -3.46
N SER A 88 5.28 -1.02 -3.54
CA SER A 88 5.64 -0.17 -2.40
C SER A 88 5.63 1.29 -2.85
N ALA A 89 5.83 2.22 -1.93
CA ALA A 89 5.96 3.63 -2.29
C ALA A 89 7.06 3.90 -3.35
N ASN A 90 8.07 3.02 -3.46
CA ASN A 90 9.24 3.23 -4.33
C ASN A 90 9.34 2.22 -5.48
N VAL A 91 8.44 1.24 -5.58
CA VAL A 91 8.52 0.18 -6.61
C VAL A 91 7.19 0.04 -7.32
N LEU A 92 7.19 0.34 -8.61
CA LEU A 92 6.05 0.17 -9.50
C LEU A 92 6.38 -0.89 -10.55
N GLN A 93 5.56 -1.92 -10.65
CA GLN A 93 5.66 -2.95 -11.67
C GLN A 93 4.69 -2.67 -12.80
N VAL A 94 5.18 -2.73 -14.02
CA VAL A 94 4.41 -2.47 -15.23
C VAL A 94 4.42 -3.74 -16.08
N HIS A 95 3.25 -4.21 -16.47
CA HIS A 95 3.11 -5.31 -17.41
C HIS A 95 2.47 -4.81 -18.71
N THR A 96 2.98 -5.27 -19.81
CA THR A 96 2.44 -4.99 -21.14
C THR A 96 2.65 -6.17 -22.07
N CYS A 97 1.96 -6.24 -23.20
CA CYS A 97 2.20 -7.30 -24.16
C CYS A 97 3.65 -7.20 -24.70
N PRO A 98 4.30 -8.30 -25.10
CA PRO A 98 5.72 -8.31 -25.48
C PRO A 98 6.08 -7.34 -26.61
N THR A 99 5.15 -7.12 -27.54
CA THR A 99 5.33 -6.24 -28.71
C THR A 99 4.72 -4.85 -28.52
N CYS A 100 3.95 -4.61 -27.43
CA CYS A 100 3.20 -3.37 -27.22
C CYS A 100 4.08 -2.13 -26.99
N LEU A 101 5.34 -2.28 -26.63
CA LEU A 101 6.26 -1.14 -26.53
C LEU A 101 6.62 -0.58 -27.92
N ASP A 102 6.70 -1.45 -28.92
CA ASP A 102 7.11 -1.10 -30.28
C ASP A 102 5.94 -1.07 -31.26
N GLN A 103 4.79 -1.64 -30.89
CA GLN A 103 3.61 -1.75 -31.74
C GLN A 103 2.50 -0.80 -31.28
N CYS A 104 1.93 -0.08 -32.22
CA CYS A 104 0.80 0.84 -32.01
C CYS A 104 -0.52 0.22 -32.46
N TYR A 105 -1.56 0.42 -31.67
CA TYR A 105 -2.93 0.09 -32.03
C TYR A 105 -3.68 1.37 -32.37
N LEU A 106 -4.46 1.35 -33.45
CA LEU A 106 -5.15 2.55 -33.97
C LEU A 106 -6.49 2.83 -33.26
N THR A 107 -7.01 1.82 -32.55
CA THR A 107 -8.31 1.93 -31.86
C THR A 107 -8.16 1.49 -30.41
N GLU A 108 -8.98 2.08 -29.56
CA GLU A 108 -9.07 1.75 -28.12
C GLU A 108 -9.42 0.26 -27.92
N GLU A 109 -10.38 -0.27 -28.71
CA GLU A 109 -10.80 -1.65 -28.61
C GLU A 109 -9.65 -2.63 -28.90
N ALA A 110 -8.85 -2.36 -29.94
CA ALA A 110 -7.69 -3.16 -30.27
C ALA A 110 -6.62 -3.10 -29.17
N ALA A 111 -6.36 -1.92 -28.61
CA ALA A 111 -5.45 -1.77 -27.47
C ALA A 111 -5.99 -2.48 -26.20
N ARG A 112 -7.28 -2.40 -25.94
CA ARG A 112 -7.93 -3.03 -24.79
C ARG A 112 -7.79 -4.56 -24.79
N HIS A 113 -7.84 -5.19 -25.96
CA HIS A 113 -7.61 -6.64 -26.09
C HIS A 113 -6.18 -7.09 -25.71
N THR A 114 -5.23 -6.16 -25.63
CA THR A 114 -3.86 -6.44 -25.22
C THR A 114 -3.63 -6.21 -23.72
N CYS A 115 -4.64 -5.72 -23.00
CA CYS A 115 -4.54 -5.48 -21.56
C CYS A 115 -4.33 -6.79 -20.80
N PRO A 116 -3.40 -6.82 -19.84
CA PRO A 116 -3.25 -7.94 -18.93
C PRO A 116 -4.55 -8.22 -18.16
N THR A 117 -5.03 -9.46 -18.22
CA THR A 117 -6.21 -9.94 -17.48
C THR A 117 -5.83 -11.18 -16.67
N GLY A 118 -6.59 -11.49 -15.60
CA GLY A 118 -6.26 -12.55 -14.64
C GLY A 118 -5.88 -13.90 -15.23
N ASP A 119 -6.54 -14.33 -16.32
CA ASP A 119 -6.25 -15.62 -16.99
C ASP A 119 -4.92 -15.59 -17.77
N TYR A 120 -4.49 -14.43 -18.23
CA TYR A 120 -3.24 -14.25 -18.99
C TYR A 120 -2.03 -14.09 -18.08
N PHE A 121 -2.15 -13.52 -16.88
CA PHE A 121 -1.05 -13.43 -15.92
C PHE A 121 -0.47 -14.79 -15.56
N GLN A 122 -1.30 -15.84 -15.49
CA GLN A 122 -0.85 -17.20 -15.20
C GLN A 122 0.00 -17.84 -16.30
N ARG A 123 0.07 -17.26 -17.50
CA ARG A 123 0.73 -17.84 -18.67
C ARG A 123 2.08 -17.21 -19.03
N ASN A 124 2.61 -16.28 -18.24
CA ASN A 124 3.89 -15.56 -18.48
C ASN A 124 4.02 -14.92 -19.88
N TYR A 125 2.90 -14.45 -20.46
CA TYR A 125 2.89 -13.84 -21.80
C TYR A 125 3.14 -12.34 -21.80
N PHE A 126 3.45 -11.72 -20.66
CA PHE A 126 3.65 -10.28 -20.57
C PHE A 126 5.12 -9.94 -20.36
N LYS A 127 5.51 -8.82 -20.94
CA LYS A 127 6.77 -8.17 -20.61
C LYS A 127 6.58 -7.44 -19.28
N GLU A 128 7.42 -7.77 -18.33
CA GLU A 128 7.48 -7.12 -17.03
C GLU A 128 8.57 -6.05 -17.06
N ILE A 129 8.27 -4.88 -16.53
CA ILE A 129 9.17 -3.75 -16.37
C ILE A 129 9.07 -3.30 -14.91
N THR A 130 10.19 -3.31 -14.20
CA THR A 130 10.26 -2.79 -12.84
C THR A 130 10.76 -1.35 -12.88
N LEU A 131 9.97 -0.45 -12.29
CA LEU A 131 10.29 0.96 -12.13
C LEU A 131 10.67 1.23 -10.69
N PHE A 132 11.84 1.84 -10.47
CA PHE A 132 12.30 2.26 -9.16
C PHE A 132 12.18 3.77 -9.05
N ARG A 133 11.47 4.25 -8.03
CA ARG A 133 11.27 5.68 -7.81
C ARG A 133 12.56 6.34 -7.37
N THR A 134 12.90 7.47 -8.00
CA THR A 134 14.07 8.30 -7.67
C THR A 134 13.69 9.58 -6.96
N LYS A 135 12.47 10.11 -7.23
CA LYS A 135 11.92 11.28 -6.55
C LYS A 135 10.39 11.19 -6.44
N GLU A 136 9.88 11.68 -5.33
CA GLU A 136 8.42 11.86 -5.15
C GLU A 136 7.89 13.03 -5.99
N LEU A 137 6.57 13.12 -6.08
CA LEU A 137 5.87 14.25 -6.70
C LEU A 137 6.34 15.56 -6.05
N GLY A 138 6.70 16.55 -6.89
CA GLY A 138 7.27 17.82 -6.42
C GLY A 138 8.79 17.82 -6.18
N GLY A 139 9.49 16.73 -6.53
CA GLY A 139 10.96 16.65 -6.47
C GLY A 139 11.52 16.29 -5.08
N GLY A 140 10.67 15.85 -4.16
CA GLY A 140 11.07 15.37 -2.85
C GLY A 140 11.88 14.07 -2.90
N ASN A 141 12.61 13.76 -1.83
CA ASN A 141 13.32 12.50 -1.67
C ASN A 141 12.32 11.34 -1.59
N ILE A 142 12.73 10.17 -2.06
CA ILE A 142 11.94 8.94 -1.95
C ILE A 142 11.66 8.60 -0.48
N ARG A 143 10.53 7.96 -0.24
CA ARG A 143 10.11 7.53 1.09
C ARG A 143 11.01 6.40 1.59
N LYS A 144 11.54 6.55 2.81
CA LYS A 144 12.27 5.46 3.46
C LYS A 144 11.32 4.30 3.78
N ILE A 145 11.74 3.08 3.45
CA ILE A 145 10.95 1.85 3.62
C ILE A 145 11.59 0.99 4.71
N PHE A 146 10.77 0.37 5.54
CA PHE A 146 11.24 -0.58 6.53
C PHE A 146 11.82 -1.83 5.85
N CYS A 147 13.07 -2.19 6.20
CA CYS A 147 13.67 -3.42 5.70
C CYS A 147 13.01 -4.65 6.34
N PRO A 148 12.61 -5.65 5.56
CA PRO A 148 12.00 -6.85 6.11
C PRO A 148 12.99 -7.76 6.84
N ILE A 149 14.30 -7.68 6.49
CA ILE A 149 15.39 -8.41 7.14
C ILE A 149 16.00 -7.48 8.18
N THR A 150 15.86 -7.84 9.47
CA THR A 150 16.26 -6.98 10.59
C THR A 150 17.07 -7.77 11.61
N GLY A 151 18.08 -7.13 12.20
CA GLY A 151 18.97 -7.72 13.18
C GLY A 151 20.34 -8.04 12.61
N GLN A 152 21.04 -8.98 13.25
CA GLN A 152 22.39 -9.40 12.89
C GLN A 152 22.40 -10.85 12.41
N TYR A 153 23.10 -11.08 11.30
CA TYR A 153 23.23 -12.38 10.66
C TYR A 153 24.68 -12.69 10.31
N THR A 154 25.02 -13.95 10.35
CA THR A 154 26.20 -14.48 9.65
C THR A 154 25.72 -15.27 8.45
N PHE A 155 26.46 -15.27 7.34
CA PHE A 155 26.03 -15.99 6.16
C PHE A 155 27.16 -16.53 5.30
N MET A 156 26.84 -17.58 4.56
CA MET A 156 27.61 -18.05 3.41
C MET A 156 26.86 -17.67 2.15
N TYR A 157 27.56 -17.49 1.06
CA TYR A 157 26.97 -17.14 -0.22
C TYR A 157 27.57 -17.94 -1.35
N ASP A 158 26.76 -18.13 -2.40
CA ASP A 158 27.12 -18.79 -3.63
C ASP A 158 26.97 -17.81 -4.79
N LEU A 159 27.92 -17.85 -5.73
CA LEU A 159 27.86 -17.13 -6.98
C LEU A 159 27.64 -18.14 -8.13
N TYR A 160 26.73 -17.80 -9.03
CA TYR A 160 26.56 -18.53 -10.28
C TYR A 160 27.58 -18.04 -11.30
N ASN A 161 28.46 -18.93 -11.76
CA ASN A 161 29.38 -18.59 -12.85
C ASN A 161 28.72 -18.91 -14.20
N GLN A 162 29.01 -18.10 -15.25
CA GLN A 162 28.48 -18.27 -16.62
C GLN A 162 28.68 -19.65 -17.24
N THR A 163 29.44 -20.53 -16.59
CA THR A 163 29.71 -21.91 -17.01
C THR A 163 28.85 -22.95 -16.27
N ASP A 164 27.72 -22.57 -15.69
CA ASP A 164 26.81 -23.43 -14.90
C ASP A 164 27.44 -24.07 -13.63
N ASN A 165 28.58 -23.58 -13.19
CA ASN A 165 29.18 -24.03 -11.93
C ASN A 165 28.87 -23.08 -10.79
N ARG A 166 28.15 -23.61 -9.80
CA ARG A 166 27.94 -22.95 -8.50
C ARG A 166 29.27 -22.93 -7.74
N VAL A 167 29.75 -21.73 -7.42
CA VAL A 167 30.96 -21.55 -6.59
C VAL A 167 30.52 -21.17 -5.19
N GLU A 168 30.66 -22.11 -4.26
CA GLU A 168 30.44 -21.85 -2.83
C GLU A 168 31.62 -21.01 -2.29
N CYS A 169 31.31 -19.85 -1.74
CA CYS A 169 32.30 -18.95 -1.13
C CYS A 169 32.46 -19.29 0.35
N SER A 170 33.28 -20.32 0.64
CA SER A 170 33.54 -20.84 1.98
C SER A 170 35.09 -20.85 2.24
N PRO A 171 35.59 -20.76 3.51
CA PRO A 171 34.89 -21.00 4.78
C PRO A 171 34.68 -19.74 5.65
N ALA A 172 34.95 -18.54 5.19
CA ALA A 172 34.78 -17.35 6.02
C ALA A 172 33.31 -16.90 6.05
N LEU A 173 32.76 -16.70 7.24
CA LEU A 173 31.40 -16.20 7.41
C LEU A 173 31.35 -14.70 7.15
N SER A 174 30.52 -14.33 6.18
CA SER A 174 30.14 -12.94 5.93
C SER A 174 29.12 -12.46 6.98
N HIS A 175 29.00 -11.15 7.14
CA HIS A 175 28.11 -10.55 8.12
C HIS A 175 27.10 -9.63 7.44
N LEU A 176 25.85 -9.63 7.90
CA LEU A 176 24.81 -8.69 7.53
C LEU A 176 24.20 -8.13 8.81
N GLU A 177 24.06 -6.81 8.86
CA GLU A 177 23.36 -6.14 9.96
C GLU A 177 22.42 -5.04 9.46
N ASN A 178 21.36 -4.84 10.24
CA ASN A 178 20.42 -3.74 10.09
C ASN A 178 20.27 -3.07 11.44
N CYS A 179 21.34 -2.40 11.87
CA CYS A 179 21.43 -1.77 13.19
C CYS A 179 21.49 -0.25 13.02
N ALA A 180 20.48 0.44 13.52
CA ALA A 180 20.19 1.85 13.24
C ALA A 180 21.21 2.86 13.78
N ASP A 181 22.27 2.45 14.50
CA ASP A 181 23.21 3.35 15.19
C ASP A 181 24.15 4.10 14.26
N ARG A 182 24.17 3.78 12.97
CA ARG A 182 25.01 4.45 11.99
C ARG A 182 24.18 5.31 11.06
N ALA A 183 24.02 6.55 11.46
CA ALA A 183 23.62 7.68 10.62
C ALA A 183 22.61 7.38 9.50
N GLY A 184 21.37 7.05 9.84
CA GLY A 184 20.37 7.52 8.93
C GLY A 184 19.42 6.64 8.25
N GLY A 185 19.11 5.42 8.67
CA GLY A 185 17.94 4.85 8.07
C GLY A 185 17.88 3.33 7.91
N PRO A 186 16.87 2.82 7.23
CA PRO A 186 16.60 1.40 7.05
C PRO A 186 17.57 0.79 6.02
N GLN A 187 18.85 0.68 6.39
CA GLN A 187 19.90 0.14 5.53
C GLN A 187 20.25 -1.29 5.95
N LEU A 188 20.69 -2.09 4.98
CA LEU A 188 21.34 -3.37 5.20
C LEU A 188 22.84 -3.17 4.94
N ASP A 189 23.63 -3.25 5.99
CA ASP A 189 25.08 -3.24 5.90
C ASP A 189 25.59 -4.67 5.76
N VAL A 190 26.30 -4.95 4.68
CA VAL A 190 26.77 -6.27 4.31
C VAL A 190 28.29 -6.25 4.18
N HIS A 191 28.95 -7.11 4.96
CA HIS A 191 30.38 -7.33 4.88
C HIS A 191 30.67 -8.71 4.34
N PHE A 192 31.19 -8.80 3.10
CA PHE A 192 31.54 -10.03 2.44
C PHE A 192 32.93 -10.53 2.86
N GLN A 193 33.02 -11.80 3.19
CA GLN A 193 34.30 -12.49 3.43
C GLN A 193 34.39 -13.75 2.55
N GLY A 194 35.62 -14.11 2.14
CA GLY A 194 35.83 -15.20 1.18
C GLY A 194 35.60 -14.73 -0.25
N CYS A 195 35.73 -15.60 -1.25
CA CYS A 195 35.80 -15.30 -2.68
C CYS A 195 36.27 -13.87 -3.02
N SER A 196 36.89 -13.62 -4.13
CA SER A 196 37.28 -12.26 -4.54
C SER A 196 36.05 -11.43 -4.93
N HIS A 197 35.22 -11.07 -3.93
CA HIS A 197 34.27 -9.99 -4.13
C HIS A 197 35.07 -8.70 -4.28
N GLN A 198 34.81 -7.95 -5.32
CA GLN A 198 35.56 -6.74 -5.66
C GLN A 198 35.41 -5.65 -4.58
N TYR A 199 34.39 -5.78 -3.71
CA TYR A 199 34.09 -4.89 -2.61
C TYR A 199 33.69 -5.71 -1.37
N ASN A 200 34.37 -5.49 -0.27
CA ASN A 200 34.09 -6.21 0.96
C ASN A 200 32.86 -5.66 1.69
N ASP A 201 32.58 -4.36 1.55
CA ASP A 201 31.48 -3.68 2.24
C ASP A 201 30.48 -3.13 1.23
N VAL A 202 29.22 -3.46 1.41
CA VAL A 202 28.09 -3.00 0.57
C VAL A 202 26.95 -2.57 1.49
N THR A 203 26.39 -1.39 1.21
CA THR A 203 25.22 -0.89 1.94
C THR A 203 24.03 -0.78 0.98
N PHE A 204 22.90 -1.37 1.36
CA PHE A 204 21.67 -1.32 0.60
C PHE A 204 20.59 -0.51 1.32
N ASP A 205 19.95 0.40 0.59
CA ASP A 205 18.65 0.98 0.99
C ASP A 205 17.51 0.04 0.55
N CYS A 206 16.56 -0.24 1.45
CA CYS A 206 15.39 -1.01 1.11
C CYS A 206 14.36 -0.11 0.39
N LEU A 207 13.93 -0.52 -0.82
CA LEU A 207 12.95 0.19 -1.62
C LEU A 207 11.55 -0.37 -1.48
N GLY A 208 11.40 -1.64 -1.12
CA GLY A 208 10.12 -2.29 -0.89
C GLY A 208 10.21 -3.80 -0.85
N ASP A 209 9.19 -4.42 -0.26
CA ASP A 209 8.99 -5.85 -0.29
C ASP A 209 7.52 -6.19 -0.58
N TRP A 210 7.29 -7.29 -1.33
CA TRP A 210 5.94 -7.73 -1.67
C TRP A 210 5.86 -9.23 -1.80
N ALA A 211 4.63 -9.77 -1.72
CA ALA A 211 4.39 -11.20 -1.78
C ALA A 211 4.75 -11.79 -3.15
N GLY A 212 5.50 -12.87 -3.15
CA GLY A 212 5.71 -13.78 -4.26
C GLY A 212 4.85 -15.02 -4.14
N THR A 213 5.25 -16.10 -4.80
CA THR A 213 4.61 -17.42 -4.71
C THR A 213 5.20 -18.26 -3.59
N ASP A 214 4.48 -19.27 -3.13
CA ASP A 214 4.95 -20.30 -2.18
C ASP A 214 5.52 -19.77 -0.86
N GLY A 215 4.96 -18.66 -0.37
CA GLY A 215 5.39 -18.03 0.88
C GLY A 215 6.74 -17.29 0.76
N GLN A 216 7.27 -17.12 -0.45
CA GLN A 216 8.41 -16.29 -0.73
C GLN A 216 7.98 -14.82 -0.91
N ARG A 217 8.93 -13.90 -0.77
CA ARG A 217 8.69 -12.48 -0.96
C ARG A 217 9.77 -11.88 -1.82
N PHE A 218 9.39 -10.94 -2.66
CA PHE A 218 10.33 -10.08 -3.40
C PHE A 218 10.87 -8.98 -2.48
N LEU A 219 12.12 -8.60 -2.71
CA LEU A 219 12.80 -7.51 -2.04
C LEU A 219 13.54 -6.66 -3.07
N ALA A 220 13.17 -5.38 -3.15
CA ALA A 220 13.87 -4.41 -3.97
C ALA A 220 14.84 -3.59 -3.12
N LEU A 221 16.07 -3.45 -3.60
CA LEU A 221 17.17 -2.79 -2.92
C LEU A 221 17.85 -1.77 -3.85
N TYR A 222 18.42 -0.73 -3.25
CA TYR A 222 19.30 0.23 -3.91
C TYR A 222 20.70 0.12 -3.29
N ASP A 223 21.70 -0.22 -4.11
CA ASP A 223 23.09 -0.32 -3.68
C ASP A 223 23.71 1.07 -3.64
N THR A 224 23.88 1.61 -2.42
CA THR A 224 24.44 2.95 -2.20
C THR A 224 25.95 3.02 -2.42
N SER A 225 26.62 1.86 -2.48
CA SER A 225 28.07 1.76 -2.70
C SER A 225 28.45 1.81 -4.19
N VAL A 226 27.48 1.64 -5.10
CA VAL A 226 27.69 1.73 -6.56
C VAL A 226 27.80 3.18 -6.99
N LEU A 227 28.94 3.56 -7.55
CA LEU A 227 29.11 4.88 -8.17
C LEU A 227 28.55 4.85 -9.59
N ALA A 228 27.58 5.71 -9.86
CA ALA A 228 26.93 5.79 -11.16
C ALA A 228 27.96 6.00 -12.30
N GLY A 229 27.94 5.10 -13.29
CA GLY A 229 28.75 5.17 -14.49
C GLY A 229 30.17 4.59 -14.39
N THR A 230 30.60 4.09 -13.24
CA THR A 230 31.94 3.53 -13.04
C THR A 230 31.95 2.04 -12.68
N ASP A 231 30.79 1.51 -12.27
CA ASP A 231 30.65 0.13 -11.79
C ASP A 231 29.85 -0.71 -12.80
N TYR A 232 30.21 -2.00 -12.92
CA TYR A 232 29.50 -2.98 -13.76
C TYR A 232 28.31 -3.59 -13.03
N ARG A 233 28.19 -3.39 -11.72
CA ARG A 233 27.08 -3.94 -10.91
C ARG A 233 25.81 -3.13 -11.11
N PRO A 234 24.63 -3.77 -11.13
CA PRO A 234 23.36 -3.05 -11.13
C PRO A 234 23.18 -2.30 -9.81
N GLN A 235 22.85 -1.02 -9.92
CA GLN A 235 22.60 -0.13 -8.76
C GLN A 235 21.29 -0.50 -8.06
N TYR A 236 20.26 -0.90 -8.82
CA TYR A 236 19.01 -1.43 -8.29
C TYR A 236 19.06 -2.96 -8.34
N ARG A 237 18.67 -3.59 -7.22
CA ARG A 237 18.71 -5.05 -7.10
C ARG A 237 17.32 -5.58 -6.79
N CYS A 238 16.97 -6.70 -7.40
CA CYS A 238 15.80 -7.47 -7.04
C CYS A 238 16.21 -8.83 -6.48
N ALA A 239 15.56 -9.24 -5.40
CA ALA A 239 15.80 -10.52 -4.75
C ALA A 239 14.47 -11.21 -4.40
N LEU A 240 14.52 -12.54 -4.29
CA LEU A 240 13.49 -13.35 -3.64
C LEU A 240 14.06 -13.86 -2.32
N TYR A 241 13.28 -13.73 -1.23
CA TYR A 241 13.68 -14.24 0.07
C TYR A 241 12.57 -15.05 0.73
N LYS A 242 12.98 -15.94 1.63
CA LYS A 242 12.09 -16.71 2.51
C LYS A 242 12.68 -16.74 3.89
N GLN A 243 11.90 -16.38 4.90
CA GLN A 243 12.28 -16.41 6.29
C GLN A 243 11.66 -17.65 6.95
N ASP A 244 12.47 -18.38 7.72
CA ASP A 244 12.00 -19.46 8.59
C ASP A 244 11.39 -18.84 9.86
N GLU A 245 10.11 -19.05 10.07
CA GLU A 245 9.37 -18.52 11.23
C GLU A 245 9.82 -19.13 12.57
N GLN A 246 10.48 -20.28 12.56
CA GLN A 246 10.88 -20.98 13.79
C GLN A 246 12.21 -20.48 14.35
N ASN A 247 13.20 -20.28 13.48
CA ASN A 247 14.56 -19.91 13.87
C ASN A 247 14.99 -18.51 13.40
N GLY A 248 14.17 -17.85 12.54
CA GLY A 248 14.44 -16.52 12.01
C GLY A 248 15.49 -16.48 10.89
N ASN A 249 16.03 -17.62 10.47
CA ASN A 249 16.99 -17.69 9.37
C ASN A 249 16.34 -17.27 8.06
N VAL A 250 17.14 -16.70 7.14
CA VAL A 250 16.65 -16.19 5.87
C VAL A 250 17.48 -16.77 4.74
N ILE A 251 16.80 -17.27 3.72
CA ILE A 251 17.42 -17.60 2.44
C ILE A 251 17.02 -16.53 1.45
N ILE A 252 17.99 -15.96 0.72
CA ILE A 252 17.76 -14.89 -0.24
C ILE A 252 18.56 -15.16 -1.51
N ALA A 253 17.90 -15.04 -2.66
CA ALA A 253 18.52 -15.12 -3.98
C ALA A 253 18.33 -13.82 -4.75
N PHE A 254 19.34 -13.40 -5.49
CA PHE A 254 19.38 -12.16 -6.26
C PHE A 254 19.32 -12.42 -7.75
N SER A 255 18.68 -11.51 -8.48
CA SER A 255 18.76 -11.40 -9.91
C SER A 255 20.17 -10.96 -10.35
N SER A 256 20.57 -11.33 -11.58
CA SER A 256 21.84 -10.85 -12.16
C SER A 256 21.79 -9.38 -12.59
N ASP A 257 20.60 -8.82 -12.75
CA ASP A 257 20.36 -7.44 -13.15
C ASP A 257 19.34 -6.74 -12.22
N SER A 258 18.80 -5.59 -12.64
CA SER A 258 17.80 -4.84 -11.84
C SER A 258 16.36 -5.32 -12.05
N THR A 259 16.14 -6.31 -12.92
CA THR A 259 14.81 -6.92 -13.07
C THR A 259 14.58 -8.00 -12.02
N CYS A 260 13.33 -8.35 -11.77
CA CYS A 260 12.99 -9.45 -10.86
C CYS A 260 12.86 -10.80 -11.58
N THR A 261 13.30 -10.90 -12.83
CA THR A 261 13.08 -12.06 -13.70
C THR A 261 14.34 -12.69 -14.25
N THR A 262 15.47 -11.95 -14.33
CA THR A 262 16.70 -12.46 -14.94
C THR A 262 17.51 -13.27 -13.94
N ASP A 263 17.71 -14.54 -14.22
CA ASP A 263 18.46 -15.49 -13.36
C ASP A 263 17.96 -15.54 -11.91
N LEU A 264 16.65 -15.36 -11.70
CA LEU A 264 16.00 -15.40 -10.39
C LEU A 264 14.77 -16.32 -10.45
N TYR A 265 14.86 -17.48 -9.83
CA TYR A 265 13.83 -18.52 -9.93
C TYR A 265 13.06 -18.73 -8.62
N ASN A 266 13.76 -18.73 -7.50
CA ASN A 266 13.19 -18.83 -6.16
C ASN A 266 14.20 -18.32 -5.12
N ALA A 267 13.82 -18.28 -3.85
CA ALA A 267 14.66 -17.75 -2.76
C ALA A 267 15.97 -18.54 -2.53
N SER A 268 16.08 -19.78 -3.04
CA SER A 268 17.27 -20.63 -2.91
C SER A 268 18.03 -20.82 -4.23
N TYR A 269 17.56 -20.19 -5.30
CA TYR A 269 18.18 -20.33 -6.62
C TYR A 269 18.08 -19.04 -7.44
N GLY A 270 19.22 -18.40 -7.63
CA GLY A 270 19.38 -17.15 -8.40
C GLY A 270 20.83 -16.94 -8.81
N HIS A 271 21.13 -15.76 -9.37
CA HIS A 271 22.50 -15.38 -9.77
C HIS A 271 23.47 -15.40 -8.58
N MET A 272 23.02 -14.93 -7.43
CA MET A 272 23.74 -15.01 -6.15
C MET A 272 22.74 -15.44 -5.07
N THR A 273 23.16 -16.30 -4.15
CA THR A 273 22.29 -16.80 -3.08
C THR A 273 23.01 -16.67 -1.74
N TRP A 274 22.31 -16.16 -0.72
CA TRP A 274 22.80 -16.01 0.65
C TRP A 274 21.98 -16.88 1.59
N ASN A 275 22.68 -17.61 2.49
CA ASN A 275 22.08 -18.35 3.58
C ASN A 275 22.36 -17.64 4.90
N LEU A 276 21.42 -16.80 5.35
CA LEU A 276 21.54 -15.98 6.55
C LEU A 276 21.16 -16.79 7.79
N THR A 277 22.06 -16.88 8.75
CA THR A 277 21.83 -17.47 10.06
C THR A 277 21.82 -16.36 11.11
N VAL A 278 20.76 -16.30 11.91
CA VAL A 278 20.61 -15.30 12.98
C VAL A 278 21.74 -15.43 13.99
N VAL A 279 22.40 -14.31 14.34
CA VAL A 279 23.34 -14.27 15.45
C VAL A 279 22.56 -14.48 16.75
N PRO A 280 22.91 -15.50 17.56
CA PRO A 280 22.20 -15.78 18.80
C PRO A 280 22.22 -14.58 19.75
N SER A 281 21.04 -14.16 20.20
CA SER A 281 20.91 -13.11 21.22
C SER A 281 21.17 -13.68 22.62
N SER A 282 21.57 -12.80 23.55
CA SER A 282 21.74 -13.15 24.97
C SER A 282 20.45 -13.76 25.56
N PRO A 283 20.54 -14.68 26.54
CA PRO A 283 19.35 -15.20 27.21
C PRO A 283 18.56 -14.08 27.90
N TRP A 284 17.25 -14.27 28.00
CA TRP A 284 16.39 -13.30 28.69
C TRP A 284 16.74 -13.24 30.19
N PRO A 285 16.72 -12.05 30.84
CA PRO A 285 16.92 -11.95 32.29
C PRO A 285 15.93 -12.81 33.06
N ALA A 286 16.35 -13.39 34.19
CA ALA A 286 15.52 -14.26 35.00
C ALA A 286 14.20 -13.60 35.45
N GLN A 287 14.22 -12.30 35.74
CA GLN A 287 13.03 -11.52 36.10
C GLN A 287 11.99 -11.50 34.97
N VAL A 288 12.44 -11.41 33.72
CA VAL A 288 11.58 -11.43 32.53
C VAL A 288 11.06 -12.83 32.24
N THR A 289 11.92 -13.83 32.37
CA THR A 289 11.57 -15.24 32.11
C THR A 289 10.55 -15.77 33.11
N ASN A 290 10.65 -15.38 34.39
CA ASN A 290 9.78 -15.82 35.47
C ASN A 290 8.51 -14.96 35.64
N SER A 291 8.34 -13.91 34.84
CA SER A 291 7.16 -13.07 34.89
C SER A 291 5.90 -13.85 34.49
N LYS A 292 4.81 -13.65 35.23
CA LYS A 292 3.45 -14.14 34.92
C LYS A 292 2.63 -13.13 34.12
N CYS A 293 3.21 -11.98 33.77
CA CYS A 293 2.55 -10.94 33.00
C CYS A 293 2.25 -11.41 31.58
N SER A 294 1.09 -11.06 31.06
CA SER A 294 0.70 -11.28 29.68
C SER A 294 0.00 -10.06 29.12
N PHE A 295 0.10 -9.86 27.81
CA PHE A 295 -0.69 -8.84 27.14
C PHE A 295 -2.17 -9.18 27.16
N PRO A 296 -3.07 -8.17 27.18
CA PRO A 296 -4.52 -8.40 27.20
C PRO A 296 -4.98 -9.34 26.08
N TYR A 297 -5.95 -10.20 26.36
CA TYR A 297 -6.46 -11.19 25.40
C TYR A 297 -6.95 -10.53 24.09
N TRP A 298 -7.64 -9.39 24.18
CA TRP A 298 -8.16 -8.68 23.01
C TRP A 298 -7.05 -8.12 22.10
N SER A 299 -5.83 -7.90 22.63
CA SER A 299 -4.69 -7.39 21.86
C SER A 299 -3.89 -8.48 21.13
N GLN A 300 -4.19 -9.77 21.37
CA GLN A 300 -3.48 -10.89 20.77
C GLN A 300 -3.65 -10.95 19.25
N GLY A 301 -2.63 -11.44 18.54
CA GLY A 301 -2.62 -11.65 17.08
C GLY A 301 -1.79 -10.64 16.31
N LYS A 302 -1.93 -10.65 14.98
CA LYS A 302 -1.16 -9.81 14.05
C LYS A 302 -1.88 -8.50 13.78
N TRP A 303 -1.15 -7.41 13.90
CA TRP A 303 -1.55 -6.03 13.62
C TRP A 303 -0.58 -5.44 12.58
N GLU A 304 -0.83 -4.26 12.06
CA GLU A 304 0.01 -3.65 11.00
C GLU A 304 1.51 -3.65 11.34
N ARG A 305 1.86 -3.15 12.55
CA ARG A 305 3.26 -2.94 12.95
C ARG A 305 3.70 -3.82 14.11
N PHE A 306 2.80 -4.59 14.70
CA PHE A 306 3.15 -5.49 15.79
C PHE A 306 2.40 -6.82 15.74
N ASN A 307 2.99 -7.81 16.37
CA ASN A 307 2.38 -9.11 16.60
C ASN A 307 2.49 -9.45 18.09
N ILE A 308 1.37 -9.80 18.70
CA ILE A 308 1.32 -10.19 20.12
C ILE A 308 0.98 -11.68 20.21
N ASN A 309 1.89 -12.41 20.86
CA ASN A 309 1.70 -13.81 21.19
C ASN A 309 1.93 -13.99 22.69
N HIS A 310 0.83 -14.15 23.44
CA HIS A 310 0.76 -14.33 24.89
C HIS A 310 1.48 -13.20 25.66
N ASN A 311 2.73 -13.40 26.08
CA ASN A 311 3.52 -12.42 26.84
C ASN A 311 4.59 -11.71 26.00
N THR A 312 4.63 -11.96 24.71
CA THR A 312 5.64 -11.43 23.79
C THR A 312 4.99 -10.57 22.73
N LEU A 313 5.49 -9.37 22.52
CA LEU A 313 5.13 -8.43 21.47
C LEU A 313 6.35 -8.20 20.59
N THR A 314 6.21 -8.42 19.28
CA THR A 314 7.20 -8.01 18.28
C THR A 314 6.70 -6.75 17.60
N TYR A 315 7.44 -5.65 17.65
CA TYR A 315 7.07 -4.33 17.13
C TYR A 315 8.06 -3.85 16.08
N LYS A 316 7.54 -3.40 14.95
CA LYS A 316 8.32 -2.75 13.88
C LYS A 316 8.16 -1.24 14.03
N ASP A 317 9.21 -0.57 14.48
CA ASP A 317 9.22 0.88 14.63
C ASP A 317 9.62 1.54 13.31
N HIS A 318 8.65 2.14 12.63
CA HIS A 318 8.88 2.86 11.36
C HIS A 318 9.55 4.23 11.54
N THR A 319 9.79 4.66 12.78
CA THR A 319 10.52 5.90 13.06
C THR A 319 12.02 5.65 13.15
N SER A 320 12.41 4.63 13.92
CA SER A 320 13.81 4.20 14.07
C SER A 320 14.21 3.09 13.11
N PHE A 321 13.24 2.52 12.35
CA PHE A 321 13.38 1.36 11.48
C PHE A 321 13.96 0.12 12.18
N ASN A 322 13.73 0.00 13.49
CA ASN A 322 14.15 -1.14 14.30
C ASN A 322 12.98 -2.10 14.54
N THR A 323 13.30 -3.38 14.67
CA THR A 323 12.38 -4.39 15.20
C THR A 323 12.70 -4.65 16.66
N TYR A 324 11.72 -4.49 17.52
CA TYR A 324 11.81 -4.75 18.94
C TYR A 324 11.03 -6.01 19.30
N THR A 325 11.66 -6.89 20.08
CA THR A 325 10.95 -7.96 20.78
C THR A 325 10.80 -7.55 22.23
N MET A 326 9.55 -7.47 22.71
CA MET A 326 9.21 -7.01 24.03
C MET A 326 8.52 -8.11 24.81
N ARG A 327 8.90 -8.33 26.07
CA ARG A 327 8.22 -9.25 26.97
C ARG A 327 7.55 -8.48 28.09
N CYS A 328 6.31 -8.87 28.40
CA CYS A 328 5.58 -8.34 29.52
C CYS A 328 6.26 -8.73 30.83
N VAL A 329 6.55 -7.74 31.67
CA VAL A 329 7.19 -7.93 32.98
C VAL A 329 6.17 -7.74 34.10
N GLU A 330 5.40 -6.67 34.05
CA GLU A 330 4.42 -6.32 35.08
C GLU A 330 3.28 -5.49 34.50
N ALA A 331 2.04 -5.77 34.94
CA ALA A 331 0.88 -4.93 34.68
C ALA A 331 0.76 -3.92 35.83
N VAL A 332 0.79 -2.61 35.50
CA VAL A 332 0.74 -1.53 36.51
C VAL A 332 -0.66 -1.03 36.69
N ASP A 333 -1.34 -0.73 35.57
CA ASP A 333 -2.70 -0.22 35.53
C ASP A 333 -3.47 -0.83 34.36
N GLU A 334 -4.75 -0.52 34.22
CA GLU A 334 -5.56 -0.94 33.09
C GLU A 334 -4.95 -0.44 31.77
N GLY A 335 -4.46 -1.39 30.98
CA GLY A 335 -3.80 -1.12 29.69
C GLY A 335 -2.35 -0.64 29.78
N LYS A 336 -1.77 -0.39 30.97
CA LYS A 336 -0.37 0.00 31.13
C LYS A 336 0.49 -1.16 31.63
N LEU A 337 1.53 -1.48 30.87
CA LEU A 337 2.40 -2.62 31.11
C LEU A 337 3.87 -2.18 31.09
N ILE A 338 4.64 -2.60 32.08
CA ILE A 338 6.09 -2.56 32.01
C ILE A 338 6.55 -3.72 31.14
N VAL A 339 7.32 -3.43 30.11
CA VAL A 339 7.88 -4.41 29.18
C VAL A 339 9.40 -4.32 29.18
N PHE A 340 10.05 -5.47 29.05
CA PHE A 340 11.45 -5.56 28.70
C PHE A 340 11.57 -5.62 27.20
N SER A 341 12.26 -4.67 26.61
CA SER A 341 12.41 -4.49 25.17
C SER A 341 13.84 -4.81 24.76
N ARG A 342 13.99 -5.59 23.70
CA ARG A 342 15.26 -5.89 23.02
C ARG A 342 15.09 -5.64 21.53
N ASN A 343 16.05 -4.95 20.89
CA ASN A 343 16.11 -4.87 19.42
C ASN A 343 16.98 -6.00 18.84
N GLY A 344 17.00 -6.12 17.50
CA GLY A 344 17.80 -7.09 16.78
C GLY A 344 19.32 -6.90 16.92
N CYS A 345 19.75 -5.74 17.47
CA CYS A 345 21.15 -5.36 17.69
C CYS A 345 21.64 -5.57 19.13
N GLY A 346 20.80 -6.17 19.98
CA GLY A 346 21.14 -6.51 21.36
C GLY A 346 20.98 -5.39 22.37
N GLU A 347 20.40 -4.23 21.98
CA GLU A 347 20.05 -3.18 22.95
C GLU A 347 18.88 -3.60 23.82
N GLU A 348 19.02 -3.43 25.13
CA GLU A 348 18.05 -3.89 26.12
C GLU A 348 17.61 -2.77 27.05
N THR A 349 16.30 -2.58 27.20
CA THR A 349 15.71 -1.56 28.07
C THR A 349 14.37 -2.00 28.64
N TYR A 350 14.01 -1.45 29.81
CA TYR A 350 12.64 -1.47 30.32
C TYR A 350 11.93 -0.19 29.90
N LYS A 351 10.69 -0.30 29.46
CA LYS A 351 9.79 0.81 29.12
C LYS A 351 8.35 0.48 29.48
N CYS A 352 7.50 1.48 29.51
CA CYS A 352 6.07 1.28 29.63
C CYS A 352 5.40 1.34 28.25
N ILE A 353 4.44 0.45 28.02
CA ILE A 353 3.50 0.51 26.90
C ILE A 353 2.10 0.70 27.45
N GLN A 354 1.33 1.58 26.83
CA GLN A 354 -0.10 1.73 27.08
C GLN A 354 -0.86 1.26 25.85
N LEU A 355 -1.84 0.36 26.04
CA LEU A 355 -2.70 -0.20 25.01
C LEU A 355 -4.14 0.20 25.25
N LYS A 356 -4.87 0.59 24.20
CA LYS A 356 -6.30 0.95 24.26
C LYS A 356 -7.04 0.28 23.10
N GLN A 357 -8.03 -0.54 23.42
CA GLN A 357 -8.90 -1.11 22.39
C GLN A 357 -9.89 -0.05 21.91
N ARG A 358 -9.97 0.19 20.60
CA ARG A 358 -10.92 1.14 19.98
C ARG A 358 -12.10 0.43 19.34
N SER A 359 -11.83 -0.70 18.70
CA SER A 359 -12.83 -1.64 18.20
C SER A 359 -12.26 -3.05 18.20
N ARG A 360 -12.98 -4.02 17.65
CA ARG A 360 -12.45 -5.39 17.52
C ARG A 360 -11.28 -5.48 16.52
N ASN A 361 -11.26 -4.59 15.53
CA ASN A 361 -10.21 -4.56 14.51
C ASN A 361 -9.21 -3.43 14.70
N VAL A 362 -9.39 -2.55 15.71
CA VAL A 362 -8.55 -1.35 15.88
C VAL A 362 -8.06 -1.25 17.32
N VAL A 363 -6.75 -1.10 17.45
CA VAL A 363 -6.07 -0.81 18.71
C VAL A 363 -5.26 0.46 18.58
N GLU A 364 -5.15 1.20 19.65
CA GLU A 364 -4.19 2.27 19.82
C GLU A 364 -3.19 1.92 20.90
N PHE A 365 -1.96 2.35 20.72
CA PHE A 365 -0.92 2.23 21.72
C PHE A 365 0.00 3.44 21.71
N GLN A 366 0.73 3.59 22.81
CA GLN A 366 1.83 4.53 22.95
C GLN A 366 2.89 3.97 23.88
N PHE A 367 4.13 4.41 23.69
CA PHE A 367 5.23 4.09 24.59
C PHE A 367 5.50 5.27 25.52
N GLY A 368 5.95 4.96 26.74
CA GLY A 368 6.51 5.97 27.63
C GLY A 368 7.75 6.63 27.01
N LEU A 369 7.93 7.92 27.29
CA LEU A 369 9.03 8.75 26.76
C LEU A 369 10.40 8.32 27.30
N THR A 370 10.44 7.72 28.49
CA THR A 370 11.68 7.33 29.15
C THR A 370 11.84 5.82 29.18
N THR A 371 13.09 5.38 29.23
CA THR A 371 13.49 3.98 29.38
C THR A 371 14.40 3.83 30.61
N SER A 372 14.57 2.62 31.10
CA SER A 372 15.42 2.32 32.25
C SER A 372 16.15 0.99 32.05
N SER A 373 17.30 0.81 32.68
CA SER A 373 18.02 -0.46 32.76
C SER A 373 17.46 -1.43 33.80
N PHE A 374 16.49 -0.99 34.63
CA PHE A 374 15.83 -1.79 35.64
C PHE A 374 14.33 -1.49 35.71
N VAL A 375 13.57 -2.39 36.33
CA VAL A 375 12.12 -2.19 36.54
C VAL A 375 11.87 -0.99 37.43
N ASN A 376 11.07 -0.04 36.93
CA ASN A 376 10.72 1.18 37.63
C ASN A 376 9.26 1.57 37.29
N HIS A 377 8.39 1.63 38.29
CA HIS A 377 6.97 1.95 38.11
C HIS A 377 6.73 3.39 37.60
N SER A 378 7.67 4.32 37.82
CA SER A 378 7.58 5.67 37.27
C SER A 378 7.57 5.71 35.74
N LEU A 379 8.04 4.64 35.08
CA LEU A 379 7.93 4.48 33.63
C LEU A 379 6.48 4.50 33.12
N CYS A 380 5.52 4.08 33.97
CA CYS A 380 4.09 4.04 33.64
C CYS A 380 3.29 5.22 34.20
N SER A 381 3.94 6.25 34.78
CA SER A 381 3.27 7.48 35.22
C SER A 381 2.66 8.24 34.04
N ASP A 382 1.52 8.90 34.22
CA ASP A 382 0.85 9.67 33.17
C ASP A 382 1.74 10.76 32.57
N SER A 383 2.61 11.36 33.38
CA SER A 383 3.58 12.36 32.93
C SER A 383 4.63 11.82 31.97
N ASN A 384 4.78 10.49 31.88
CA ASN A 384 5.72 9.84 30.97
C ASN A 384 5.12 9.51 29.59
N PHE A 385 3.88 9.94 29.31
CA PHE A 385 3.23 9.75 28.02
C PHE A 385 2.86 11.08 27.39
N LEU A 386 2.93 11.14 26.05
CA LEU A 386 2.39 12.26 25.28
C LEU A 386 0.88 12.08 25.15
N GLY A 387 0.11 12.81 25.96
CA GLY A 387 -1.32 12.59 26.15
C GLY A 387 -2.19 12.43 24.89
N ASN A 388 -1.80 13.06 23.78
CA ASN A 388 -2.57 13.09 22.54
C ASN A 388 -1.90 12.37 21.36
N VAL A 389 -0.76 11.69 21.57
CA VAL A 389 -0.03 11.00 20.50
C VAL A 389 -0.23 9.50 20.63
N TRP A 390 -1.15 8.97 19.86
CA TRP A 390 -1.42 7.54 19.77
C TRP A 390 -0.97 6.98 18.42
N ILE A 391 -0.57 5.72 18.41
CA ILE A 391 -0.30 4.97 17.19
C ILE A 391 -1.46 4.01 16.97
N THR A 392 -2.27 4.29 15.96
CA THR A 392 -3.44 3.48 15.61
C THR A 392 -3.02 2.32 14.72
N GLN A 393 -3.58 1.13 14.95
CA GLN A 393 -3.24 -0.09 14.22
C GLN A 393 -4.47 -0.90 13.87
N ALA A 394 -4.52 -1.41 12.65
CA ALA A 394 -5.51 -2.39 12.23
C ALA A 394 -5.05 -3.82 12.51
N ARG A 395 -5.99 -4.67 12.79
CA ARG A 395 -5.80 -6.13 12.83
C ARG A 395 -5.64 -6.65 11.39
N LEU A 396 -4.65 -7.54 11.18
CA LEU A 396 -4.40 -8.11 9.85
C LEU A 396 -5.11 -9.46 9.63
N GLU A 397 -5.41 -10.19 10.69
CA GLU A 397 -6.01 -11.52 10.61
C GLU A 397 -7.29 -11.59 11.46
N GLY A 398 -8.30 -12.30 10.96
CA GLY A 398 -9.57 -12.45 11.69
C GLY A 398 -10.39 -11.17 11.76
N LEU A 399 -10.34 -10.32 10.73
CA LEU A 399 -11.12 -9.11 10.62
C LEU A 399 -12.62 -9.41 10.74
N GLN A 400 -13.30 -8.64 11.57
CA GLN A 400 -14.74 -8.68 11.70
C GLN A 400 -15.35 -7.54 10.88
N VAL A 401 -16.54 -7.77 10.34
CA VAL A 401 -17.27 -6.73 9.61
C VAL A 401 -17.52 -5.53 10.53
N SER A 402 -17.11 -4.36 10.10
CA SER A 402 -17.30 -3.09 10.81
C SER A 402 -17.99 -2.11 9.88
N PRO A 403 -19.27 -1.80 10.11
CA PRO A 403 -19.99 -0.87 9.24
C PRO A 403 -19.42 0.54 9.35
N CYS A 404 -19.42 1.25 8.22
CA CYS A 404 -19.07 2.68 8.20
C CYS A 404 -20.10 3.53 8.99
N PRO A 405 -19.68 4.66 9.57
CA PRO A 405 -20.55 5.45 10.48
C PRO A 405 -21.72 6.12 9.78
N VAL A 406 -21.59 6.40 8.48
CA VAL A 406 -22.62 7.06 7.67
C VAL A 406 -23.07 6.18 6.53
N THR A 407 -24.35 6.27 6.17
CA THR A 407 -24.95 5.56 5.04
C THR A 407 -25.60 6.58 4.11
N GLY A 408 -25.52 6.33 2.79
CA GLY A 408 -26.09 7.20 1.77
C GLY A 408 -25.04 7.94 0.95
N GLU A 409 -25.46 8.95 0.23
CA GLU A 409 -24.61 9.76 -0.63
C GLU A 409 -24.59 11.21 -0.16
N TYR A 410 -23.38 11.76 0.02
CA TYR A 410 -23.11 13.12 0.45
C TYR A 410 -22.15 13.77 -0.52
N SER A 411 -22.32 15.07 -0.80
CA SER A 411 -21.41 15.82 -1.65
C SER A 411 -21.20 17.24 -1.13
N GLY A 412 -20.06 17.84 -1.43
CA GLY A 412 -19.71 19.20 -1.06
C GLY A 412 -18.42 19.68 -1.69
N VAL A 413 -18.12 20.97 -1.51
CA VAL A 413 -16.92 21.60 -2.04
C VAL A 413 -15.72 21.27 -1.14
N ILE A 414 -14.57 20.97 -1.75
CA ILE A 414 -13.31 20.77 -1.03
C ILE A 414 -12.78 22.14 -0.57
N PRO A 415 -12.61 22.39 0.73
CA PRO A 415 -12.19 23.69 1.26
C PRO A 415 -10.67 23.86 1.17
N ASP A 416 -10.11 23.83 -0.03
CA ASP A 416 -8.69 24.05 -0.27
C ASP A 416 -8.51 25.27 -1.18
N PRO A 417 -7.78 26.32 -0.74
CA PRO A 417 -7.56 27.52 -1.54
C PRO A 417 -6.78 27.25 -2.85
N ASN A 418 -6.05 26.14 -2.92
CA ASN A 418 -5.31 25.75 -4.13
C ASN A 418 -6.13 24.88 -5.09
N ASN A 419 -7.29 24.36 -4.65
CA ASN A 419 -8.17 23.46 -5.41
C ASN A 419 -9.54 24.11 -5.67
N VAL A 420 -9.52 25.30 -6.21
CA VAL A 420 -10.75 26.04 -6.56
C VAL A 420 -11.55 25.27 -7.62
N GLY A 421 -12.80 24.94 -7.30
CA GLY A 421 -13.69 24.21 -8.22
C GLY A 421 -13.75 22.70 -8.03
N LEU A 422 -13.02 22.13 -7.05
CA LEU A 422 -13.11 20.71 -6.74
C LEU A 422 -14.20 20.42 -5.71
N CYS A 423 -14.95 19.36 -6.00
CA CYS A 423 -15.98 18.80 -5.14
C CYS A 423 -15.60 17.38 -4.70
N ALA A 424 -16.09 17.00 -3.53
CA ALA A 424 -16.00 15.64 -3.05
C ALA A 424 -17.38 15.00 -2.94
N ARG A 425 -17.43 13.69 -3.18
CA ARG A 425 -18.57 12.84 -2.93
C ARG A 425 -18.15 11.71 -2.01
N LEU A 426 -18.93 11.49 -0.95
CA LEU A 426 -18.81 10.34 -0.07
C LEU A 426 -20.06 9.49 -0.23
N ALA A 427 -19.90 8.22 -0.61
CA ALA A 427 -20.99 7.29 -0.76
C ALA A 427 -20.70 6.00 0.00
N SER A 428 -21.71 5.39 0.60
CA SER A 428 -21.61 4.05 1.20
C SER A 428 -22.47 3.05 0.43
N ASP A 429 -22.00 1.80 0.39
CA ASP A 429 -22.76 0.71 -0.19
C ASP A 429 -23.86 0.26 0.78
N GLN A 430 -25.10 0.14 0.32
CA GLN A 430 -26.21 -0.35 1.13
C GLN A 430 -26.11 -1.87 1.38
N THR A 431 -25.46 -2.60 0.50
CA THR A 431 -25.27 -4.06 0.59
C THR A 431 -23.99 -4.45 1.32
N HIS A 432 -22.94 -3.64 1.20
CA HIS A 432 -21.64 -3.79 1.86
C HIS A 432 -21.36 -2.57 2.74
N GLN A 433 -22.01 -2.55 3.88
CA GLN A 433 -22.01 -1.40 4.79
C GLN A 433 -20.62 -1.07 5.36
N GLU A 434 -19.67 -1.99 5.24
CA GLU A 434 -18.25 -1.81 5.59
C GLU A 434 -17.45 -1.08 4.50
N ILE A 435 -18.06 -0.77 3.34
CA ILE A 435 -17.38 -0.10 2.23
C ILE A 435 -17.93 1.31 2.05
N MET A 436 -17.01 2.27 1.91
CA MET A 436 -17.34 3.62 1.49
C MET A 436 -16.47 4.05 0.30
N TYR A 437 -17.03 4.89 -0.55
CA TYR A 437 -16.40 5.44 -1.74
C TYR A 437 -16.21 6.92 -1.56
N PHE A 438 -15.01 7.39 -1.84
CA PHE A 438 -14.68 8.81 -1.85
C PHE A 438 -14.25 9.20 -3.25
N THR A 439 -14.96 10.17 -3.85
CA THR A 439 -14.73 10.62 -5.22
C THR A 439 -14.42 12.11 -5.20
N VAL A 440 -13.34 12.50 -5.89
CA VAL A 440 -12.98 13.90 -6.17
C VAL A 440 -13.36 14.20 -7.62
N PHE A 441 -14.09 15.29 -7.85
CA PHE A 441 -14.57 15.65 -9.17
C PHE A 441 -14.67 17.18 -9.33
N ASP A 442 -14.67 17.67 -10.60
CA ASP A 442 -14.93 19.06 -10.91
C ASP A 442 -16.39 19.41 -10.58
N CYS A 443 -16.59 20.50 -9.82
CA CYS A 443 -17.93 20.89 -9.37
C CYS A 443 -18.88 21.24 -10.52
N ASP A 444 -18.36 21.86 -11.60
CA ASP A 444 -19.14 22.37 -12.72
C ASP A 444 -19.28 21.33 -13.82
N GLN A 445 -18.20 20.67 -14.18
CA GLN A 445 -18.14 19.73 -15.32
C GLN A 445 -18.48 18.29 -14.91
N GLN A 446 -18.51 17.97 -13.60
CA GLN A 446 -18.72 16.64 -13.04
C GLN A 446 -17.65 15.60 -13.50
N GLU A 447 -16.52 16.09 -13.95
CA GLU A 447 -15.38 15.27 -14.34
C GLU A 447 -14.73 14.66 -13.11
N VAL A 448 -14.56 13.32 -13.09
CA VAL A 448 -13.98 12.61 -11.95
C VAL A 448 -12.47 12.56 -12.09
N TYR A 449 -11.76 13.14 -11.12
CA TYR A 449 -10.30 13.13 -11.05
C TYR A 449 -9.77 11.92 -10.26
N GLU A 450 -10.46 11.54 -9.20
CA GLU A 450 -10.03 10.45 -8.34
C GLU A 450 -11.22 9.75 -7.70
N GLU A 451 -11.13 8.44 -7.59
CA GLU A 451 -12.08 7.60 -6.88
C GLU A 451 -11.32 6.61 -5.99
N ARG A 452 -11.69 6.55 -4.72
CA ARG A 452 -11.06 5.70 -3.70
C ARG A 452 -12.11 4.84 -3.04
N GLU A 453 -11.80 3.55 -2.90
CA GLU A 453 -12.61 2.61 -2.12
C GLU A 453 -11.95 2.36 -0.77
N TYR A 454 -12.71 2.56 0.30
CA TYR A 454 -12.28 2.36 1.68
C TYR A 454 -13.09 1.26 2.36
N GLN A 455 -12.40 0.37 3.06
CA GLN A 455 -13.02 -0.55 4.00
C GLN A 455 -12.94 0.03 5.42
N CYS A 456 -14.09 0.20 6.09
CA CYS A 456 -14.13 0.63 7.47
C CYS A 456 -13.74 -0.52 8.40
N LEU A 457 -12.78 -0.26 9.29
CA LEU A 457 -12.23 -1.25 10.23
C LEU A 457 -12.74 -1.07 11.65
N GLY A 458 -13.09 0.17 12.00
CA GLY A 458 -13.64 0.49 13.32
C GLY A 458 -13.91 1.97 13.47
N GLN A 459 -14.74 2.29 14.45
CA GLN A 459 -15.09 3.66 14.79
C GLN A 459 -15.21 3.82 16.30
N TRP A 460 -14.93 5.02 16.80
CA TRP A 460 -15.11 5.39 18.20
C TRP A 460 -15.33 6.90 18.33
N GLU A 461 -15.95 7.30 19.44
CA GLU A 461 -16.11 8.70 19.79
C GLU A 461 -15.06 9.12 20.83
N GLU A 462 -14.48 10.29 20.62
CA GLU A 462 -13.56 10.93 21.56
C GLU A 462 -13.66 12.45 21.39
N ASP A 463 -13.80 13.19 22.50
CA ASP A 463 -13.93 14.66 22.52
C ASP A 463 -15.07 15.22 21.65
N GLY A 464 -16.16 14.46 21.51
CA GLY A 464 -17.37 14.87 20.76
C GLY A 464 -17.21 14.80 19.23
N VAL A 465 -16.20 14.09 18.74
CA VAL A 465 -16.02 13.77 17.31
C VAL A 465 -15.91 12.25 17.14
N THR A 466 -16.31 11.78 15.96
CA THR A 466 -16.23 10.35 15.59
C THR A 466 -14.98 10.12 14.76
N TYR A 467 -14.11 9.23 15.22
CA TYR A 467 -12.99 8.71 14.47
C TYR A 467 -13.40 7.44 13.73
N THR A 468 -12.99 7.33 12.46
CA THR A 468 -13.21 6.14 11.63
C THR A 468 -11.89 5.72 11.03
N TYR A 469 -11.42 4.52 11.40
CA TYR A 469 -10.19 3.94 10.85
C TYR A 469 -10.53 3.05 9.67
N THR A 470 -9.83 3.24 8.56
CA THR A 470 -10.15 2.61 7.29
C THR A 470 -8.91 2.03 6.62
N GLN A 471 -9.13 1.07 5.73
CA GLN A 471 -8.12 0.61 4.78
C GLN A 471 -8.54 0.98 3.36
N ARG A 472 -7.66 1.67 2.67
CA ARG A 472 -7.79 1.97 1.25
C ARG A 472 -7.53 0.71 0.43
N LYS A 473 -8.47 0.32 -0.44
CA LYS A 473 -8.46 -1.00 -1.08
C LYS A 473 -7.49 -1.12 -2.26
N ASP A 474 -7.25 -0.02 -2.97
CA ASP A 474 -6.35 0.03 -4.13
C ASP A 474 -4.88 -0.13 -3.75
N PHE A 475 -4.42 0.54 -2.69
CA PHE A 475 -3.03 0.51 -2.23
C PHE A 475 -2.81 -0.24 -0.93
N GLY A 476 -3.88 -0.64 -0.23
CA GLY A 476 -3.80 -1.34 1.05
C GLY A 476 -3.32 -0.46 2.21
N THR A 477 -3.19 0.86 2.00
CA THR A 477 -2.80 1.83 3.03
C THR A 477 -3.92 2.07 4.02
N TYR A 478 -3.57 2.56 5.21
CA TYR A 478 -4.51 2.86 6.28
C TYR A 478 -4.67 4.37 6.43
N GLU A 479 -5.91 4.81 6.58
CA GLU A 479 -6.26 6.23 6.72
C GLU A 479 -7.32 6.38 7.80
N CYS A 480 -7.22 7.48 8.55
CA CYS A 480 -8.18 7.82 9.58
C CYS A 480 -8.99 9.05 9.16
N PHE A 481 -10.28 8.98 9.36
CA PHE A 481 -11.18 10.13 9.19
C PHE A 481 -11.75 10.55 10.54
N VAL A 482 -11.84 11.86 10.76
CA VAL A 482 -12.56 12.44 11.87
C VAL A 482 -13.80 13.16 11.35
N GLY A 483 -14.95 12.85 11.92
CA GLY A 483 -16.24 13.34 11.48
C GLY A 483 -17.05 14.00 12.59
N SER A 484 -17.97 14.87 12.21
CA SER A 484 -19.02 15.41 13.07
C SER A 484 -20.33 15.46 12.31
N ILE A 485 -21.33 14.81 12.83
CA ILE A 485 -22.69 14.82 12.29
C ILE A 485 -23.45 15.95 12.99
N VAL A 486 -23.88 16.95 12.25
CA VAL A 486 -24.57 18.14 12.81
C VAL A 486 -26.08 18.02 12.67
N SER A 487 -26.53 17.44 11.55
CA SER A 487 -27.94 17.21 11.26
C SER A 487 -28.08 16.01 10.32
N ASN A 488 -29.32 15.58 10.09
CA ASN A 488 -29.58 14.49 9.14
C ASN A 488 -29.09 14.75 7.71
N ASN A 489 -28.76 16.02 7.39
CA ASN A 489 -28.38 16.42 6.03
C ASN A 489 -26.94 16.95 5.96
N ASP A 490 -26.31 17.30 7.08
CA ASP A 490 -25.01 17.96 7.13
C ASP A 490 -24.03 17.13 7.96
N ILE A 491 -22.97 16.69 7.32
CA ILE A 491 -21.81 16.07 7.96
C ILE A 491 -20.55 16.89 7.67
N TYR A 492 -19.62 16.89 8.60
CA TYR A 492 -18.28 17.43 8.41
C TYR A 492 -17.28 16.29 8.54
N ILE A 493 -16.36 16.18 7.61
CA ILE A 493 -15.33 15.14 7.59
C ILE A 493 -13.97 15.74 7.27
N LYS A 494 -12.94 15.26 7.98
CA LYS A 494 -11.54 15.61 7.72
C LYS A 494 -10.68 14.36 7.85
N GLU A 495 -9.71 14.23 6.97
CA GLU A 495 -8.64 13.27 7.12
C GLU A 495 -7.79 13.60 8.35
N ALA A 496 -7.54 12.60 9.20
CA ALA A 496 -6.82 12.72 10.45
C ALA A 496 -5.47 11.96 10.43
N GLY A 497 -4.97 11.67 9.21
CA GLY A 497 -3.71 10.97 8.96
C GLY A 497 -3.77 9.48 9.30
N GLU A 498 -2.63 8.82 9.22
CA GLU A 498 -2.49 7.37 9.43
C GLU A 498 -2.78 6.95 10.89
N HIS A 499 -2.59 7.84 11.85
CA HIS A 499 -2.68 7.51 13.28
C HIS A 499 -3.79 8.26 14.03
N CYS A 500 -4.83 8.66 13.33
CA CYS A 500 -5.99 9.33 13.95
C CYS A 500 -5.57 10.53 14.83
N GLY A 501 -4.92 11.53 14.23
CA GLY A 501 -4.44 12.73 14.93
C GLY A 501 -5.52 13.40 15.76
N ARG A 502 -5.18 13.81 16.98
CA ARG A 502 -6.10 14.48 17.92
C ARG A 502 -6.11 15.99 17.73
N GLY A 503 -7.11 16.65 18.28
CA GLY A 503 -7.25 18.11 18.23
C GLY A 503 -7.78 18.65 16.89
N ILE A 504 -8.21 17.80 15.96
CA ILE A 504 -8.80 18.18 14.69
C ILE A 504 -10.29 18.44 14.91
N ASN A 505 -10.73 19.69 14.66
CA ASN A 505 -12.13 20.01 14.65
C ASN A 505 -12.68 19.97 13.21
N PRO A 506 -13.46 18.92 12.84
CA PRO A 506 -13.92 18.76 11.47
C PRO A 506 -14.86 19.88 11.00
N LYS A 507 -15.56 20.58 11.93
CA LYS A 507 -16.43 21.71 11.58
C LYS A 507 -15.67 22.94 11.11
N HIS A 508 -14.41 23.11 11.53
CA HIS A 508 -13.58 24.25 11.14
C HIS A 508 -12.56 23.92 10.05
N MET A 509 -12.06 22.67 10.04
CA MET A 509 -10.95 22.26 9.18
C MET A 509 -11.37 21.24 8.10
N GLY A 510 -12.59 20.73 8.19
CA GLY A 510 -13.07 19.67 7.31
C GLY A 510 -13.96 20.14 6.18
N MET A 511 -14.27 19.22 5.30
CA MET A 511 -15.27 19.40 4.25
C MET A 511 -16.67 19.31 4.85
N LYS A 512 -17.53 20.25 4.48
CA LYS A 512 -18.97 20.14 4.70
C LYS A 512 -19.58 19.35 3.56
N LEU A 513 -20.20 18.22 3.85
CA LEU A 513 -20.89 17.38 2.89
C LEU A 513 -22.38 17.36 3.22
N GLN A 514 -23.23 17.41 2.19
CA GLN A 514 -24.68 17.46 2.30
C GLN A 514 -25.31 16.32 1.50
N THR A 515 -26.43 15.77 1.98
CA THR A 515 -27.17 14.73 1.27
C THR A 515 -27.82 15.28 0.01
N LYS A 516 -27.73 14.52 -1.08
CA LYS A 516 -28.51 14.76 -2.30
C LYS A 516 -29.88 14.05 -2.17
N GLY A 517 -30.83 14.61 -1.43
CA GLY A 517 -32.20 14.08 -1.33
C GLY A 517 -32.62 13.70 0.10
N LYS A 518 -33.92 13.40 0.28
CA LYS A 518 -34.48 12.94 1.54
C LYS A 518 -34.08 11.45 1.77
N GLN A 519 -32.92 11.22 2.37
CA GLN A 519 -32.59 9.91 2.95
C GLN A 519 -32.52 10.04 4.46
N GLU A 520 -33.14 9.08 5.17
CA GLU A 520 -32.99 8.97 6.61
C GLU A 520 -31.55 8.55 6.95
N LEU A 521 -30.87 9.36 7.75
CA LEU A 521 -29.56 9.04 8.31
C LEU A 521 -29.71 7.92 9.33
N ASN A 522 -29.30 6.73 9.01
CA ASN A 522 -29.09 5.68 10.00
C ASN A 522 -27.74 5.88 10.68
N ILE A 523 -27.69 6.75 11.67
CA ILE A 523 -26.55 6.91 12.56
C ILE A 523 -26.44 5.64 13.39
N ARG A 524 -25.36 4.89 13.25
CA ARG A 524 -25.08 3.75 14.11
C ARG A 524 -24.22 4.19 15.28
N PRO A 525 -24.62 3.83 16.51
CA PRO A 525 -23.78 4.11 17.66
C PRO A 525 -22.44 3.36 17.54
N PRO A 526 -21.35 3.95 18.10
CA PRO A 526 -20.05 3.27 18.19
C PRO A 526 -20.21 1.90 18.86
N GLU A 527 -19.43 0.93 18.41
CA GLU A 527 -19.40 -0.39 19.06
C GLU A 527 -18.97 -0.23 20.51
N THR A 528 -19.89 -0.42 21.43
CA THR A 528 -19.56 -0.50 22.86
C THR A 528 -18.77 -1.79 23.09
N THR A 529 -17.53 -1.66 23.50
CA THR A 529 -16.70 -2.79 23.93
C THR A 529 -17.29 -3.43 25.19
N GLN A 530 -18.19 -4.41 25.01
CA GLN A 530 -18.54 -5.32 26.11
C GLN A 530 -17.50 -6.43 26.18
N PRO A 531 -17.09 -6.87 27.37
CA PRO A 531 -16.16 -7.99 27.51
C PRO A 531 -16.79 -9.25 26.93
N VAL A 532 -16.14 -9.83 25.93
CA VAL A 532 -16.58 -11.04 25.24
C VAL A 532 -16.37 -12.23 26.18
N THR A 533 -17.44 -12.79 26.72
CA THR A 533 -17.47 -14.17 27.20
C THR A 533 -17.39 -15.10 25.98
N SER A 534 -16.39 -16.00 26.03
CA SER A 534 -16.02 -16.94 24.97
C SER A 534 -17.19 -17.70 24.33
N TRP A 535 -17.24 -17.76 22.97
CA TRP A 535 -17.91 -18.85 22.26
C TRP A 535 -17.28 -19.15 20.90
N TYR A 536 -17.14 -20.39 20.61
CA TYR A 536 -16.63 -21.17 19.49
C TYR A 536 -16.62 -20.55 18.08
N VAL A 537 -15.46 -20.69 17.43
CA VAL A 537 -15.23 -20.44 16.01
C VAL A 537 -15.78 -21.59 15.17
N THR A 538 -16.73 -21.33 14.30
CA THR A 538 -17.01 -22.17 13.12
C THR A 538 -16.54 -21.43 11.88
N SER A 539 -15.52 -21.98 11.23
CA SER A 539 -14.97 -21.51 9.98
C SER A 539 -16.01 -21.62 8.84
N ARG A 540 -16.28 -20.51 8.16
CA ARG A 540 -16.94 -20.50 6.84
C ARG A 540 -15.91 -20.19 5.74
N PRO A 541 -16.02 -20.81 4.57
CA PRO A 541 -15.08 -20.56 3.48
C PRO A 541 -15.29 -19.18 2.85
N SER A 542 -14.18 -18.56 2.48
CA SER A 542 -14.10 -17.28 1.78
C SER A 542 -14.88 -17.29 0.46
N SER A 543 -15.75 -16.32 0.28
CA SER A 543 -16.42 -16.05 -0.99
C SER A 543 -15.42 -15.43 -1.99
N PRO A 544 -15.54 -15.74 -3.29
CA PRO A 544 -14.67 -15.16 -4.30
C PRO A 544 -14.93 -13.66 -4.44
N THR A 545 -13.84 -12.89 -4.48
CA THR A 545 -13.83 -11.46 -4.77
C THR A 545 -14.54 -11.17 -6.09
N ARG A 546 -15.59 -10.36 -6.06
CA ARG A 546 -16.22 -9.83 -7.28
C ARG A 546 -15.29 -8.80 -7.92
N PRO A 547 -15.16 -8.79 -9.25
CA PRO A 547 -14.44 -7.73 -9.93
C PRO A 547 -15.18 -6.40 -9.74
N TRP A 548 -14.38 -5.37 -9.45
CA TRP A 548 -14.79 -3.98 -9.31
C TRP A 548 -15.55 -3.49 -10.56
N LYS A 549 -16.63 -2.75 -10.37
CA LYS A 549 -17.31 -2.00 -11.44
C LYS A 549 -17.12 -0.52 -11.17
N PRO A 550 -16.65 0.27 -12.15
CA PRO A 550 -16.61 1.72 -12.00
C PRO A 550 -18.01 2.26 -11.76
N ILE A 551 -18.14 3.20 -10.84
CA ILE A 551 -19.39 3.93 -10.63
C ILE A 551 -19.51 4.93 -11.80
N THR A 552 -20.16 4.50 -12.88
CA THR A 552 -20.73 5.44 -13.83
C THR A 552 -22.06 5.89 -13.24
N GLY A 553 -22.22 7.19 -13.03
CA GLY A 553 -23.38 7.80 -12.37
C GLY A 553 -24.71 7.63 -13.12
N ALA A 554 -25.26 6.40 -13.09
CA ALA A 554 -26.63 6.10 -13.48
C ALA A 554 -27.22 5.06 -12.53
N PRO A 555 -28.44 5.26 -12.04
CA PRO A 555 -29.07 4.33 -11.13
C PRO A 555 -29.31 2.97 -11.83
N PRO A 556 -29.30 1.84 -11.09
CA PRO A 556 -29.50 0.53 -11.66
C PRO A 556 -30.88 0.41 -12.31
N ARG A 557 -30.92 0.12 -13.61
CA ARG A 557 -32.14 -0.25 -14.31
C ARG A 557 -32.51 -1.68 -13.90
N HIS A 558 -33.72 -1.84 -13.37
CA HIS A 558 -34.35 -3.14 -13.22
C HIS A 558 -34.47 -3.81 -14.60
N SER A 559 -33.95 -5.02 -14.72
CA SER A 559 -34.13 -5.88 -15.89
C SER A 559 -35.59 -6.33 -16.00
N ALA A 560 -36.30 -5.80 -16.97
CA ALA A 560 -37.57 -6.39 -17.44
C ALA A 560 -37.24 -7.24 -18.66
N SER A 561 -37.71 -8.49 -18.62
CA SER A 561 -37.59 -9.47 -19.68
C SER A 561 -38.27 -8.99 -20.97
N SER A 562 -37.54 -9.03 -22.10
CA SER A 562 -38.04 -8.69 -23.40
C SER A 562 -38.93 -9.81 -23.97
N LYS A 563 -40.13 -9.47 -24.34
CA LYS A 563 -40.89 -10.21 -25.38
C LYS A 563 -40.73 -9.47 -26.70
N THR A 564 -40.25 -10.18 -27.69
CA THR A 564 -40.07 -9.73 -29.06
C THR A 564 -41.42 -9.45 -29.74
N SER A 565 -41.59 -8.28 -30.37
CA SER A 565 -42.48 -8.08 -31.49
C SER A 565 -41.95 -7.02 -32.45
N ASN A 566 -41.97 -7.34 -33.72
CA ASN A 566 -41.45 -6.58 -34.84
C ASN A 566 -42.22 -5.27 -35.07
N SER A 567 -41.50 -4.14 -35.22
CA SER A 567 -41.89 -3.05 -36.13
C SER A 567 -40.70 -2.09 -36.36
N VAL A 568 -40.36 -1.92 -37.62
CA VAL A 568 -39.18 -1.18 -38.14
C VAL A 568 -39.34 0.34 -38.11
N GLY A 569 -40.43 0.87 -37.52
CA GLY A 569 -40.78 2.31 -37.59
C GLY A 569 -40.40 3.17 -36.39
N VAL A 570 -39.93 2.59 -35.28
CA VAL A 570 -39.70 3.34 -34.01
C VAL A 570 -38.21 3.61 -33.73
N LEU A 571 -37.31 3.03 -34.52
CA LEU A 571 -35.87 3.08 -34.24
C LEU A 571 -35.23 4.47 -34.45
N PHE A 572 -35.85 5.36 -35.23
CA PHE A 572 -35.30 6.69 -35.53
C PHE A 572 -35.62 7.77 -34.48
N LEU A 573 -36.65 7.55 -33.65
CA LEU A 573 -37.06 8.52 -32.62
C LEU A 573 -36.44 8.23 -31.25
N VAL A 574 -36.03 6.98 -30.99
CA VAL A 574 -35.40 6.60 -29.70
C VAL A 574 -33.91 6.96 -29.64
N THR A 575 -33.22 6.99 -30.79
CA THR A 575 -31.81 7.38 -30.84
C THR A 575 -31.56 8.87 -30.61
N VAL A 576 -32.51 9.74 -30.96
CA VAL A 576 -32.35 11.21 -30.76
C VAL A 576 -32.65 11.61 -29.30
N THR A 577 -33.50 10.87 -28.58
CA THR A 577 -33.81 11.13 -27.17
C THR A 577 -32.74 10.55 -26.22
N ALA A 578 -32.05 9.48 -26.61
CA ALA A 578 -30.95 8.91 -25.82
C ALA A 578 -29.67 9.77 -25.85
N ILE A 579 -29.47 10.53 -26.94
CA ILE A 579 -28.32 11.45 -27.09
C ILE A 579 -28.50 12.74 -26.26
N LEU A 580 -29.74 13.08 -25.88
CA LEU A 580 -30.06 14.29 -25.08
C LEU A 580 -30.13 14.02 -23.56
N LEU A 581 -30.01 12.76 -23.11
CA LEU A 581 -30.08 12.38 -21.69
C LEU A 581 -28.81 11.66 -21.19
N GLY A 582 -27.75 11.63 -21.98
CA GLY A 582 -26.52 10.89 -21.69
C GLY A 582 -25.28 11.75 -21.51
N CYS A 583 -25.42 13.00 -21.06
CA CYS A 583 -24.35 13.81 -20.47
C CYS A 583 -24.77 14.28 -19.10
#